data_011e84e41a8974776d0dd4bb7e6add93
#
_entry.id   011e84e41a8974776d0dd4bb7e6add93
#
_cell.length_a   1.000
_cell.length_b   1.000
_cell.length_c   1.000
_cell.angle_alpha   90.00
_cell.angle_beta   90.00
_cell.angle_gamma   90.00
#
_symmetry.space_group_name_H-M   'P 1'
#
loop_
_entity.id
_entity.type
_entity.pdbx_description
1 polymer ?
#
loop_
_entity_poly.entity_id
_entity_poly.type
_entity_poly.pdbx_seq_one_letter_code
_entity_poly.pdbx_strand_id
1 'polypeptide(L)'
;REVERALMSAIDYSNNPESLLAVGIYMSEVGLHKRALSILQDVSEVNPYRPEPYVRGLAIAKRLGDVDSLKWATAGILAQAWTNDQKHIELDARHTAQALILQLKQAGREQAAKEFALNIGEQTARDCRIVVTWTGNADIDLHVQEPAGTVCSIQNDRTTSGGVMLGDTFAMAGNQPVNGYSESYVCPRAFKGEYRLLIRRVWGNVTAGKVTVDIY
;
A
#
# COMPACT_ATOMS: atom_id res chain seq x y z
N ARG A 1 -5.71 -32.10 12.49
CA ARG A 1 -6.87 -31.92 13.42
C ARG A 1 -6.46 -31.27 14.76
N GLU A 2 -5.39 -31.76 15.45
CA GLU A 2 -4.96 -31.17 16.74
C GLU A 2 -4.39 -29.77 16.58
N VAL A 3 -3.50 -29.57 15.62
CA VAL A 3 -2.93 -28.25 15.27
C VAL A 3 -4.06 -27.26 14.91
N GLU A 4 -5.02 -27.72 14.13
CA GLU A 4 -6.15 -26.90 13.72
C GLU A 4 -7.01 -26.46 14.92
N ARG A 5 -7.30 -27.38 15.86
CA ARG A 5 -8.03 -27.04 17.09
C ARG A 5 -7.28 -26.05 17.96
N ALA A 6 -5.96 -26.24 18.12
CA ALA A 6 -5.13 -25.34 18.89
C ALA A 6 -5.11 -23.93 18.29
N LEU A 7 -5.01 -23.82 16.95
CA LEU A 7 -5.05 -22.54 16.24
C LEU A 7 -6.42 -21.86 16.33
N MET A 8 -7.52 -22.62 16.22
CA MET A 8 -8.88 -22.08 16.39
C MET A 8 -9.08 -21.58 17.82
N SER A 9 -8.61 -22.33 18.83
CA SER A 9 -8.64 -21.86 20.23
C SER A 9 -7.82 -20.58 20.42
N ALA A 10 -6.65 -20.45 19.78
CA ALA A 10 -5.87 -19.23 19.84
C ALA A 10 -6.59 -18.03 19.24
N ILE A 11 -7.38 -18.23 18.18
CA ILE A 11 -8.21 -17.18 17.56
C ILE A 11 -9.33 -16.75 18.51
N ASP A 12 -10.06 -17.73 19.07
CA ASP A 12 -11.21 -17.47 19.95
C ASP A 12 -10.83 -16.66 21.20
N TYR A 13 -9.57 -16.80 21.66
CA TYR A 13 -9.04 -16.10 22.82
C TYR A 13 -8.19 -14.87 22.50
N SER A 14 -7.95 -14.58 21.22
CA SER A 14 -7.11 -13.44 20.80
C SER A 14 -7.95 -12.32 20.22
N ASN A 15 -7.98 -11.18 20.89
CA ASN A 15 -8.53 -9.93 20.36
C ASN A 15 -7.43 -9.03 19.75
N ASN A 16 -6.19 -9.53 19.64
CA ASN A 16 -5.08 -8.76 19.12
C ASN A 16 -4.90 -9.02 17.61
N PRO A 17 -5.07 -8.02 16.73
CA PRO A 17 -4.90 -8.18 15.28
C PRO A 17 -3.54 -8.73 14.86
N GLU A 18 -2.46 -8.43 15.61
CA GLU A 18 -1.11 -8.97 15.35
C GLU A 18 -1.07 -10.49 15.52
N SER A 19 -1.68 -10.98 16.62
CA SER A 19 -1.76 -12.41 16.90
C SER A 19 -2.62 -13.12 15.86
N LEU A 20 -3.74 -12.52 15.47
CA LEU A 20 -4.62 -13.07 14.43
C LEU A 20 -3.90 -13.13 13.07
N LEU A 21 -3.15 -12.08 12.71
CA LEU A 21 -2.34 -12.09 11.49
C LEU A 21 -1.29 -13.23 11.51
N ALA A 22 -0.57 -13.39 12.62
CA ALA A 22 0.43 -14.45 12.77
C ALA A 22 -0.22 -15.85 12.65
N VAL A 23 -1.38 -16.05 13.27
CA VAL A 23 -2.14 -17.31 13.16
C VAL A 23 -2.61 -17.54 11.72
N GLY A 24 -3.13 -16.52 11.03
CA GLY A 24 -3.53 -16.60 9.63
C GLY A 24 -2.38 -16.99 8.71
N ILE A 25 -1.21 -16.39 8.90
CA ILE A 25 0.01 -16.73 8.15
C ILE A 25 0.40 -18.19 8.41
N TYR A 26 0.48 -18.61 9.66
CA TYR A 26 0.82 -19.99 10.01
C TYR A 26 -0.18 -21.02 9.46
N MET A 27 -1.48 -20.71 9.51
CA MET A 27 -2.52 -21.56 8.88
C MET A 27 -2.29 -21.73 7.38
N SER A 28 -1.86 -20.69 6.70
CA SER A 28 -1.51 -20.80 5.27
C SER A 28 -0.33 -21.73 5.03
N GLU A 29 0.68 -21.69 5.89
CA GLU A 29 1.88 -22.54 5.79
C GLU A 29 1.56 -24.03 6.00
N VAL A 30 0.63 -24.34 6.93
CA VAL A 30 0.19 -25.72 7.17
C VAL A 30 -0.94 -26.18 6.23
N GLY A 31 -1.27 -25.40 5.19
CA GLY A 31 -2.22 -25.77 4.14
C GLY A 31 -3.69 -25.51 4.46
N LEU A 32 -4.02 -24.84 5.57
CA LEU A 32 -5.38 -24.46 5.95
C LEU A 32 -5.83 -23.16 5.24
N HIS A 33 -5.63 -23.11 3.91
CA HIS A 33 -5.73 -21.89 3.10
C HIS A 33 -7.06 -21.14 3.21
N LYS A 34 -8.21 -21.86 3.20
CA LYS A 34 -9.53 -21.19 3.31
C LYS A 34 -9.72 -20.47 4.63
N ARG A 35 -9.27 -21.10 5.73
CA ARG A 35 -9.34 -20.48 7.07
C ARG A 35 -8.36 -19.32 7.20
N ALA A 36 -7.15 -19.49 6.66
CA ALA A 36 -6.18 -18.41 6.59
C ALA A 36 -6.76 -17.17 5.89
N LEU A 37 -7.43 -17.35 4.75
CA LEU A 37 -8.09 -16.25 4.03
C LEU A 37 -9.15 -15.54 4.88
N SER A 38 -10.03 -16.30 5.56
CA SER A 38 -11.05 -15.70 6.44
C SER A 38 -10.42 -14.84 7.53
N ILE A 39 -9.39 -15.35 8.23
CA ILE A 39 -8.69 -14.59 9.28
C ILE A 39 -8.00 -13.34 8.72
N LEU A 40 -7.35 -13.46 7.55
CA LEU A 40 -6.70 -12.32 6.92
C LEU A 40 -7.71 -11.24 6.50
N GLN A 41 -8.92 -11.64 6.08
CA GLN A 41 -10.03 -10.74 5.81
C GLN A 41 -10.49 -10.03 7.08
N ASP A 42 -10.74 -10.76 8.17
CA ASP A 42 -11.14 -10.22 9.46
C ASP A 42 -10.09 -9.21 10.00
N VAL A 43 -8.79 -9.53 9.89
CA VAL A 43 -7.69 -8.62 10.27
C VAL A 43 -7.71 -7.36 9.43
N SER A 44 -8.00 -7.46 8.13
CA SER A 44 -8.06 -6.31 7.23
C SER A 44 -9.26 -5.40 7.48
N GLU A 45 -10.36 -5.91 8.01
CA GLU A 45 -11.51 -5.10 8.41
C GLU A 45 -11.20 -4.22 9.63
N VAL A 46 -10.45 -4.76 10.59
CA VAL A 46 -10.04 -4.01 11.80
C VAL A 46 -8.94 -2.99 11.47
N ASN A 47 -8.02 -3.32 10.56
CA ASN A 47 -6.92 -2.44 10.16
C ASN A 47 -6.75 -2.42 8.63
N PRO A 48 -7.59 -1.67 7.90
CA PRO A 48 -7.61 -1.66 6.43
C PRO A 48 -6.35 -1.04 5.80
N TYR A 49 -5.57 -0.29 6.55
CA TYR A 49 -4.32 0.33 6.06
C TYR A 49 -3.10 -0.60 6.18
N ARG A 50 -3.28 -1.76 6.76
CA ARG A 50 -2.23 -2.76 6.90
C ARG A 50 -2.09 -3.58 5.61
N PRO A 51 -0.93 -3.58 4.95
CA PRO A 51 -0.78 -4.24 3.66
C PRO A 51 -0.67 -5.77 3.75
N GLU A 52 -0.13 -6.31 4.86
CA GLU A 52 0.22 -7.73 4.97
C GLU A 52 -0.95 -8.70 4.78
N PRO A 53 -2.16 -8.46 5.33
CA PRO A 53 -3.29 -9.35 5.10
C PRO A 53 -3.61 -9.51 3.62
N TYR A 54 -3.60 -8.43 2.86
CA TYR A 54 -3.91 -8.43 1.42
C TYR A 54 -2.81 -9.11 0.60
N VAL A 55 -1.54 -8.85 0.90
CA VAL A 55 -0.39 -9.46 0.21
C VAL A 55 -0.38 -10.97 0.41
N ARG A 56 -0.56 -11.42 1.66
CA ARG A 56 -0.65 -12.85 1.98
C ARG A 56 -1.90 -13.47 1.39
N GLY A 57 -3.03 -12.79 1.49
CA GLY A 57 -4.30 -13.20 0.91
C GLY A 57 -4.24 -13.38 -0.60
N LEU A 58 -3.58 -12.48 -1.32
CA LEU A 58 -3.40 -12.58 -2.77
C LEU A 58 -2.66 -13.86 -3.18
N ALA A 59 -1.59 -14.20 -2.48
CA ALA A 59 -0.83 -15.42 -2.73
C ALA A 59 -1.67 -16.68 -2.53
N ILE A 60 -2.50 -16.72 -1.47
CA ILE A 60 -3.41 -17.82 -1.18
C ILE A 60 -4.53 -17.88 -2.23
N ALA A 61 -5.16 -16.74 -2.54
CA ALA A 61 -6.26 -16.64 -3.49
C ALA A 61 -5.85 -17.10 -4.90
N LYS A 62 -4.64 -16.75 -5.35
CA LYS A 62 -4.05 -17.26 -6.61
C LYS A 62 -3.93 -18.78 -6.61
N ARG A 63 -3.46 -19.36 -5.50
CA ARG A 63 -3.30 -20.82 -5.36
C ARG A 63 -4.63 -21.57 -5.41
N LEU A 64 -5.69 -20.98 -4.84
CA LEU A 64 -7.02 -21.57 -4.79
C LEU A 64 -7.85 -21.26 -6.05
N GLY A 65 -7.48 -20.26 -6.84
CA GLY A 65 -8.31 -19.74 -7.93
C GLY A 65 -9.60 -19.07 -7.43
N ASP A 66 -9.61 -18.59 -6.19
CA ASP A 66 -10.79 -17.99 -5.57
C ASP A 66 -10.98 -16.55 -6.02
N VAL A 67 -11.98 -16.36 -6.88
CA VAL A 67 -12.27 -15.06 -7.54
C VAL A 67 -12.59 -13.95 -6.53
N ASP A 68 -13.34 -14.24 -5.49
CA ASP A 68 -13.76 -13.21 -4.54
C ASP A 68 -12.59 -12.79 -3.65
N SER A 69 -11.77 -13.73 -3.20
CA SER A 69 -10.53 -13.44 -2.49
C SER A 69 -9.50 -12.73 -3.38
N LEU A 70 -9.44 -13.04 -4.69
CA LEU A 70 -8.60 -12.30 -5.64
C LEU A 70 -9.05 -10.84 -5.75
N LYS A 71 -10.36 -10.58 -5.86
CA LYS A 71 -10.92 -9.22 -5.91
C LYS A 71 -10.58 -8.44 -4.63
N TRP A 72 -10.86 -9.05 -3.46
CA TRP A 72 -10.58 -8.43 -2.17
C TRP A 72 -9.09 -8.09 -2.02
N ALA A 73 -8.22 -9.05 -2.26
CA ALA A 73 -6.78 -8.86 -2.05
C ALA A 73 -6.18 -7.83 -3.03
N THR A 74 -6.56 -7.89 -4.31
CA THR A 74 -6.07 -6.91 -5.31
C THR A 74 -6.57 -5.50 -5.01
N ALA A 75 -7.85 -5.34 -4.65
CA ALA A 75 -8.41 -4.04 -4.27
C ALA A 75 -7.71 -3.48 -3.01
N GLY A 76 -7.50 -4.31 -1.99
CA GLY A 76 -6.82 -3.92 -0.76
C GLY A 76 -5.35 -3.52 -0.98
N ILE A 77 -4.61 -4.24 -1.83
CA ILE A 77 -3.23 -3.86 -2.21
C ILE A 77 -3.23 -2.53 -2.95
N LEU A 78 -4.12 -2.35 -3.93
CA LEU A 78 -4.18 -1.15 -4.76
C LEU A 78 -4.70 0.08 -4.00
N ALA A 79 -5.40 -0.12 -2.89
CA ALA A 79 -5.78 0.93 -1.98
C ALA A 79 -4.59 1.51 -1.18
N GLN A 80 -3.47 0.77 -1.08
CA GLN A 80 -2.27 1.23 -0.38
C GLN A 80 -1.38 2.08 -1.28
N ALA A 81 -0.54 2.91 -0.66
CA ALA A 81 0.62 3.48 -1.32
C ALA A 81 1.86 2.61 -1.03
N TRP A 82 2.73 2.46 -2.01
CA TRP A 82 3.89 1.57 -1.95
C TRP A 82 5.17 2.36 -2.22
N THR A 83 6.17 2.13 -1.40
CA THR A 83 7.52 2.67 -1.60
C THR A 83 8.17 2.05 -2.86
N ASN A 84 9.23 2.68 -3.35
CA ASN A 84 9.86 2.25 -4.61
C ASN A 84 10.38 0.81 -4.58
N ASP A 85 10.88 0.35 -3.43
CA ASP A 85 11.34 -1.02 -3.20
C ASP A 85 10.19 -2.04 -3.18
N GLN A 86 8.99 -1.61 -2.79
CA GLN A 86 7.77 -2.43 -2.70
C GLN A 86 6.88 -2.35 -3.95
N LYS A 87 7.25 -1.58 -4.96
CA LYS A 87 6.43 -1.33 -6.15
C LYS A 87 6.07 -2.60 -6.93
N HIS A 88 6.87 -3.65 -6.81
CA HIS A 88 6.57 -4.96 -7.39
C HIS A 88 5.25 -5.57 -6.86
N ILE A 89 4.87 -5.28 -5.61
CA ILE A 89 3.60 -5.75 -4.99
C ILE A 89 2.41 -5.08 -5.70
N GLU A 90 2.49 -3.77 -5.90
CA GLU A 90 1.47 -3.01 -6.64
C GLU A 90 1.32 -3.50 -8.07
N LEU A 91 2.44 -3.72 -8.77
CA LEU A 91 2.44 -4.20 -10.15
C LEU A 91 1.81 -5.60 -10.26
N ASP A 92 2.13 -6.52 -9.35
CA ASP A 92 1.52 -7.86 -9.31
C ASP A 92 0.01 -7.80 -9.09
N ALA A 93 -0.46 -6.94 -8.18
CA ALA A 93 -1.88 -6.73 -7.95
C ALA A 93 -2.59 -6.14 -9.18
N ARG A 94 -1.98 -5.15 -9.87
CA ARG A 94 -2.52 -4.58 -11.12
C ARG A 94 -2.65 -5.63 -12.22
N HIS A 95 -1.62 -6.42 -12.45
CA HIS A 95 -1.65 -7.51 -13.44
C HIS A 95 -2.73 -8.54 -13.09
N THR A 96 -2.83 -8.91 -11.81
CA THR A 96 -3.86 -9.86 -11.36
C THR A 96 -5.27 -9.30 -11.54
N ALA A 97 -5.51 -8.02 -11.21
CA ALA A 97 -6.81 -7.39 -11.41
C ALA A 97 -7.18 -7.33 -12.90
N GLN A 98 -6.24 -6.97 -13.79
CA GLN A 98 -6.47 -6.93 -15.23
C GLN A 98 -6.79 -8.34 -15.78
N ALA A 99 -6.03 -9.34 -15.39
CA ALA A 99 -6.26 -10.73 -15.79
C ALA A 99 -7.65 -11.21 -15.35
N LEU A 100 -8.05 -10.89 -14.11
CA LEU A 100 -9.37 -11.26 -13.57
C LEU A 100 -10.51 -10.55 -14.31
N ILE A 101 -10.36 -9.27 -14.65
CA ILE A 101 -11.35 -8.54 -15.47
C ILE A 101 -11.53 -9.21 -16.84
N LEU A 102 -10.42 -9.60 -17.50
CA LEU A 102 -10.48 -10.31 -18.77
C LEU A 102 -11.14 -11.68 -18.63
N GLN A 103 -10.80 -12.44 -17.61
CA GLN A 103 -11.42 -13.74 -17.32
C GLN A 103 -12.94 -13.63 -17.10
N LEU A 104 -13.40 -12.63 -16.33
CA LEU A 104 -14.81 -12.37 -16.11
C LEU A 104 -15.54 -12.06 -17.42
N LYS A 105 -14.95 -11.22 -18.29
CA LYS A 105 -15.52 -10.94 -19.63
C LYS A 105 -15.62 -12.19 -20.49
N GLN A 106 -14.54 -12.99 -20.57
CA GLN A 106 -14.53 -14.23 -21.35
C GLN A 106 -15.56 -15.25 -20.84
N ALA A 107 -15.87 -15.23 -19.54
CA ALA A 107 -16.91 -16.03 -18.94
C ALA A 107 -18.34 -15.46 -19.12
N GLY A 108 -18.53 -14.39 -19.92
CA GLY A 108 -19.82 -13.74 -20.12
C GLY A 108 -20.32 -12.92 -18.92
N ARG A 109 -19.47 -12.68 -17.92
CA ARG A 109 -19.80 -11.94 -16.69
C ARG A 109 -19.46 -10.45 -16.83
N GLU A 110 -19.97 -9.82 -17.88
CA GLU A 110 -19.64 -8.42 -18.24
C GLU A 110 -19.92 -7.43 -17.11
N GLN A 111 -21.07 -7.57 -16.44
CA GLN A 111 -21.45 -6.66 -15.35
C GLN A 111 -20.47 -6.77 -14.18
N ALA A 112 -20.11 -8.00 -13.76
CA ALA A 112 -19.14 -8.23 -12.70
C ALA A 112 -17.73 -7.71 -13.06
N ALA A 113 -17.34 -7.81 -14.33
CA ALA A 113 -16.09 -7.24 -14.83
C ALA A 113 -16.08 -5.71 -14.75
N LYS A 114 -17.18 -5.07 -15.12
CA LYS A 114 -17.35 -3.61 -15.07
C LYS A 114 -17.34 -3.09 -13.63
N GLU A 115 -18.11 -3.72 -12.74
CA GLU A 115 -18.15 -3.36 -11.31
C GLU A 115 -16.76 -3.49 -10.66
N PHE A 116 -16.05 -4.58 -10.95
CA PHE A 116 -14.70 -4.76 -10.42
C PHE A 116 -13.72 -3.73 -10.99
N ALA A 117 -13.80 -3.41 -12.28
CA ALA A 117 -12.95 -2.37 -12.88
C ALA A 117 -13.20 -0.98 -12.27
N LEU A 118 -14.46 -0.63 -11.99
CA LEU A 118 -14.81 0.60 -11.29
C LEU A 118 -14.25 0.62 -9.86
N ASN A 119 -14.42 -0.47 -9.11
CA ASN A 119 -13.85 -0.61 -7.76
C ASN A 119 -12.33 -0.43 -7.77
N ILE A 120 -11.61 -1.06 -8.71
CA ILE A 120 -10.15 -0.88 -8.85
C ILE A 120 -9.80 0.59 -9.15
N GLY A 121 -10.59 1.27 -9.99
CA GLY A 121 -10.42 2.71 -10.24
C GLY A 121 -10.53 3.55 -8.97
N GLU A 122 -11.55 3.29 -8.16
CA GLU A 122 -11.75 3.96 -6.87
C GLU A 122 -10.61 3.68 -5.87
N GLN A 123 -10.17 2.42 -5.78
CA GLN A 123 -9.08 2.04 -4.88
C GLN A 123 -7.71 2.62 -5.30
N THR A 124 -7.53 2.95 -6.56
CA THR A 124 -6.30 3.59 -7.05
C THR A 124 -6.30 5.11 -6.97
N ALA A 125 -7.42 5.73 -6.64
CA ALA A 125 -7.49 7.15 -6.39
C ALA A 125 -6.61 7.56 -5.19
N ARG A 126 -6.12 8.78 -5.20
CA ARG A 126 -5.31 9.34 -4.13
C ARG A 126 -5.85 10.72 -3.78
N ASP A 127 -6.19 10.90 -2.50
CA ASP A 127 -6.77 12.15 -2.02
C ASP A 127 -5.73 13.26 -1.89
N CYS A 128 -4.47 12.88 -1.64
CA CYS A 128 -3.39 13.84 -1.52
C CYS A 128 -2.08 13.22 -2.03
N ARG A 129 -1.38 13.97 -2.88
CA ARG A 129 -0.02 13.70 -3.31
C ARG A 129 0.78 14.99 -3.26
N ILE A 130 1.91 14.96 -2.58
CA ILE A 130 2.85 16.08 -2.46
C ILE A 130 4.17 15.63 -3.06
N VAL A 131 4.72 16.42 -3.97
CA VAL A 131 6.01 16.15 -4.61
C VAL A 131 6.89 17.39 -4.43
N VAL A 132 8.04 17.18 -3.83
CA VAL A 132 9.09 18.22 -3.72
C VAL A 132 10.19 17.85 -4.70
N THR A 133 10.54 18.79 -5.59
CA THR A 133 11.60 18.61 -6.58
C THR A 133 12.66 19.69 -6.45
N TRP A 134 13.92 19.32 -6.67
CA TRP A 134 15.04 20.25 -6.67
C TRP A 134 16.15 19.81 -7.62
N THR A 135 17.05 20.74 -7.93
CA THR A 135 18.27 20.48 -8.68
C THR A 135 19.47 20.97 -7.88
N GLY A 136 20.65 20.46 -8.19
CA GLY A 136 21.88 20.80 -7.50
C GLY A 136 22.38 19.67 -6.58
N ASN A 137 23.42 19.97 -5.83
CA ASN A 137 24.05 19.04 -4.90
C ASN A 137 23.52 19.31 -3.49
N ALA A 138 22.27 18.93 -3.25
CA ALA A 138 21.61 19.12 -1.96
C ALA A 138 20.79 17.89 -1.59
N ASP A 139 20.71 17.62 -0.29
CA ASP A 139 19.84 16.65 0.34
C ASP A 139 18.69 17.42 1.02
N ILE A 140 17.46 17.08 0.64
CA ILE A 140 16.23 17.74 1.08
C ILE A 140 15.29 16.71 1.65
N ASP A 141 14.93 16.86 2.92
CA ASP A 141 13.92 16.04 3.60
C ASP A 141 12.56 16.74 3.57
N LEU A 142 11.52 15.98 3.20
CA LEU A 142 10.13 16.36 3.34
C LEU A 142 9.55 15.73 4.61
N HIS A 143 8.97 16.55 5.47
CA HIS A 143 8.17 16.12 6.60
C HIS A 143 6.74 16.63 6.41
N VAL A 144 5.76 15.73 6.52
CA VAL A 144 4.34 16.08 6.39
C VAL A 144 3.65 15.79 7.72
N GLN A 145 3.28 16.85 8.44
CA GLN A 145 2.41 16.70 9.62
C GLN A 145 0.97 16.61 9.15
N GLU A 146 0.33 15.52 9.49
CA GLU A 146 -1.05 15.21 9.15
C GLU A 146 -2.04 15.78 10.18
N PRO A 147 -3.35 15.90 9.86
CA PRO A 147 -4.34 16.51 10.76
C PRO A 147 -4.45 15.84 12.13
N ALA A 148 -4.15 14.53 12.23
CA ALA A 148 -4.13 13.78 13.48
C ALA A 148 -2.88 14.04 14.33
N GLY A 149 -1.92 14.86 13.83
CA GLY A 149 -0.67 15.18 14.51
C GLY A 149 0.48 14.23 14.22
N THR A 150 0.25 13.14 13.49
CA THR A 150 1.32 12.24 13.01
C THR A 150 2.20 12.95 11.99
N VAL A 151 3.48 12.61 11.96
CA VAL A 151 4.44 13.16 11.00
C VAL A 151 4.97 12.04 10.12
N CYS A 152 4.70 12.13 8.82
CA CYS A 152 5.28 11.29 7.81
C CYS A 152 6.63 11.86 7.36
N SER A 153 7.66 11.05 7.31
CA SER A 153 9.03 11.43 6.93
C SER A 153 9.82 10.18 6.52
N ILE A 154 11.06 10.33 6.08
CA ILE A 154 11.91 9.17 5.76
C ILE A 154 12.18 8.25 6.97
N GLN A 155 12.17 8.77 8.21
CA GLN A 155 12.30 7.96 9.42
C GLN A 155 11.00 7.29 9.87
N ASN A 156 9.85 7.80 9.40
CA ASN A 156 8.52 7.27 9.67
C ASN A 156 7.74 7.30 8.35
N ASP A 157 8.12 6.39 7.46
CA ASP A 157 7.70 6.37 6.06
C ASP A 157 6.23 5.98 5.85
N ARG A 158 5.59 5.43 6.89
CA ARG A 158 4.15 5.09 6.88
C ARG A 158 3.51 5.47 8.21
N THR A 159 2.48 6.29 8.15
CA THR A 159 1.75 6.75 9.35
C THR A 159 0.46 5.96 9.57
N THR A 160 -0.03 6.01 10.82
CA THR A 160 -1.36 5.47 11.18
C THR A 160 -2.51 6.25 10.55
N SER A 161 -2.26 7.46 10.06
CA SER A 161 -3.22 8.29 9.32
C SER A 161 -3.27 7.95 7.82
N GLY A 162 -2.49 6.97 7.36
CA GLY A 162 -2.50 6.47 6.00
C GLY A 162 -1.52 7.15 5.05
N GLY A 163 -0.76 8.14 5.51
CA GLY A 163 0.29 8.77 4.73
C GLY A 163 1.50 7.87 4.52
N VAL A 164 2.12 7.97 3.36
CA VAL A 164 3.29 7.20 2.97
C VAL A 164 4.32 8.11 2.30
N MET A 165 5.55 8.08 2.80
CA MET A 165 6.71 8.67 2.15
C MET A 165 7.25 7.66 1.13
N LEU A 166 7.24 8.00 -0.15
CA LEU A 166 7.64 7.08 -1.21
C LEU A 166 9.17 6.93 -1.34
N GLY A 167 9.92 7.78 -0.65
CA GLY A 167 11.37 7.88 -0.73
C GLY A 167 11.85 8.73 -1.89
N ASP A 168 13.16 8.90 -1.96
CA ASP A 168 13.82 9.66 -3.00
C ASP A 168 13.76 8.97 -4.35
N THR A 169 13.47 9.73 -5.39
CA THR A 169 13.62 9.31 -6.77
C THR A 169 14.75 10.05 -7.44
N PHE A 170 15.71 9.28 -7.95
CA PHE A 170 16.78 9.79 -8.78
C PHE A 170 16.55 9.33 -10.21
N ALA A 171 16.39 10.26 -11.14
CA ALA A 171 16.58 9.93 -12.54
C ALA A 171 18.07 9.98 -12.83
N MET A 172 18.72 8.83 -13.03
CA MET A 172 20.14 8.72 -13.27
C MET A 172 20.43 8.46 -14.74
N ALA A 173 21.29 9.26 -15.36
CA ALA A 173 21.98 8.90 -16.61
C ALA A 173 23.46 8.74 -16.29
N GLY A 174 23.93 7.52 -16.21
CA GLY A 174 25.25 7.21 -15.64
C GLY A 174 25.27 7.53 -14.15
N ASN A 175 26.18 8.40 -13.71
CA ASN A 175 26.32 8.82 -12.32
C ASN A 175 25.74 10.24 -12.05
N GLN A 176 24.95 10.80 -12.99
CA GLN A 176 24.37 12.15 -12.84
C GLN A 176 22.85 12.10 -12.87
N PRO A 177 22.15 12.82 -11.98
CA PRO A 177 20.71 12.97 -12.04
C PRO A 177 20.32 13.77 -13.29
N VAL A 178 19.40 13.23 -14.10
CA VAL A 178 19.00 13.84 -15.38
C VAL A 178 17.91 14.89 -15.20
N ASN A 179 16.98 14.66 -14.28
CA ASN A 179 15.80 15.51 -14.05
C ASN A 179 15.73 16.09 -12.63
N GLY A 180 16.86 16.14 -11.92
CA GLY A 180 16.90 16.56 -10.52
C GLY A 180 16.49 15.44 -9.56
N TYR A 181 16.28 15.83 -8.32
CA TYR A 181 15.88 14.97 -7.22
C TYR A 181 14.42 15.23 -6.87
N SER A 182 13.73 14.24 -6.34
CA SER A 182 12.40 14.44 -5.78
C SER A 182 12.14 13.56 -4.59
N GLU A 183 11.39 14.08 -3.64
CA GLU A 183 10.80 13.33 -2.54
C GLU A 183 9.28 13.47 -2.61
N SER A 184 8.56 12.40 -2.34
CA SER A 184 7.12 12.36 -2.54
C SER A 184 6.40 11.75 -1.35
N TYR A 185 5.34 12.43 -0.92
CA TYR A 185 4.35 11.96 0.03
C TYR A 185 3.05 11.64 -0.69
N VAL A 186 2.39 10.56 -0.29
CA VAL A 186 1.06 10.17 -0.79
C VAL A 186 0.17 9.76 0.37
N CYS A 187 -1.07 10.25 0.38
CA CYS A 187 -2.11 9.75 1.27
C CYS A 187 -3.28 9.23 0.41
N PRO A 188 -3.50 7.91 0.35
CA PRO A 188 -4.59 7.33 -0.43
C PRO A 188 -5.97 7.80 0.02
N ARG A 189 -6.17 7.90 1.34
CA ARG A 189 -7.41 8.41 1.96
C ARG A 189 -7.05 9.43 3.02
N ALA A 190 -7.09 10.71 2.65
CA ALA A 190 -6.67 11.80 3.49
C ALA A 190 -7.75 12.19 4.51
N PHE A 191 -7.37 12.35 5.77
CA PHE A 191 -8.26 12.98 6.75
C PHE A 191 -8.47 14.45 6.41
N LYS A 192 -9.69 14.90 6.60
CA LYS A 192 -10.01 16.32 6.44
C LYS A 192 -9.33 17.13 7.54
N GLY A 193 -8.59 18.17 7.15
CA GLY A 193 -7.91 19.05 8.10
C GLY A 193 -6.71 19.76 7.50
N GLU A 194 -5.88 20.30 8.39
CA GLU A 194 -4.67 21.04 8.03
C GLU A 194 -3.47 20.08 7.90
N TYR A 195 -2.78 20.16 6.78
CA TYR A 195 -1.50 19.49 6.53
C TYR A 195 -0.39 20.54 6.59
N ARG A 196 0.66 20.28 7.37
CA ARG A 196 1.81 21.17 7.47
C ARG A 196 3.03 20.53 6.85
N LEU A 197 3.67 21.25 5.93
CA LEU A 197 4.85 20.80 5.22
C LEU A 197 6.08 21.47 5.83
N LEU A 198 7.06 20.67 6.23
CA LEU A 198 8.39 21.14 6.57
C LEU A 198 9.37 20.58 5.54
N ILE A 199 10.00 21.44 4.78
CA ILE A 199 11.03 21.10 3.81
C ILE A 199 12.35 21.52 4.41
N ARG A 200 13.21 20.54 4.71
CA ARG A 200 14.48 20.75 5.40
C ARG A 200 15.63 20.44 4.45
N ARG A 201 16.54 21.40 4.28
CA ARG A 201 17.83 21.11 3.66
C ARG A 201 18.76 20.50 4.71
N VAL A 202 19.20 19.29 4.49
CA VAL A 202 20.11 18.56 5.38
C VAL A 202 21.55 18.97 5.10
N TRP A 203 21.94 18.97 3.82
CA TRP A 203 23.26 19.43 3.38
C TRP A 203 23.25 19.91 1.92
N GLY A 204 24.36 20.46 1.47
CA GLY A 204 24.62 20.85 0.09
C GLY A 204 23.90 22.14 -0.35
N ASN A 205 23.86 22.38 -1.66
CA ASN A 205 23.30 23.57 -2.27
C ASN A 205 22.28 23.24 -3.35
N VAL A 206 21.11 23.83 -3.21
CA VAL A 206 20.05 23.77 -4.23
C VAL A 206 20.35 24.78 -5.32
N THR A 207 20.25 24.41 -6.59
CA THR A 207 20.43 25.32 -7.71
C THR A 207 19.42 26.48 -7.61
N ALA A 208 19.90 27.72 -7.77
CA ALA A 208 19.07 28.91 -7.61
C ALA A 208 18.38 29.07 -6.23
N GLY A 209 18.73 28.25 -5.23
CA GLY A 209 18.15 28.34 -3.88
C GLY A 209 16.63 28.05 -3.82
N LYS A 210 16.09 27.34 -4.79
CA LYS A 210 14.64 27.09 -4.91
C LYS A 210 14.33 25.61 -5.03
N VAL A 211 13.26 25.18 -4.35
CA VAL A 211 12.59 23.89 -4.54
C VAL A 211 11.21 24.15 -5.13
N THR A 212 10.70 23.19 -5.91
CA THR A 212 9.32 23.20 -6.40
C THR A 212 8.48 22.25 -5.55
N VAL A 213 7.29 22.67 -5.18
CA VAL A 213 6.32 21.86 -4.43
C VAL A 213 5.06 21.78 -5.25
N ASP A 214 4.70 20.57 -5.67
CA ASP A 214 3.47 20.27 -6.38
C ASP A 214 2.53 19.50 -5.45
N ILE A 215 1.27 19.94 -5.35
CA ILE A 215 0.22 19.33 -4.53
C ILE A 215 -0.94 18.98 -5.44
N TYR A 216 -1.36 17.70 -5.41
CA TYR A 216 -2.44 17.15 -6.23
C TYR A 216 -3.54 16.59 -5.37
#